data_3c142872e31bc4fece8cf0cc92210a33
#
_entry.id   3c142872e31bc4fece8cf0cc92210a33
#
_cell.length_a   1.000
_cell.length_b   1.000
_cell.length_c   1.000
_cell.angle_alpha   90.00
_cell.angle_beta   90.00
_cell.angle_gamma   90.00
#
_symmetry.space_group_name_H-M   'P 1'
#
loop_
_entity.id
_entity.type
_entity.pdbx_description
1 polymer ?
#
loop_
_entity_poly.entity_id
_entity_poly.type
_entity_poly.pdbx_seq_one_letter_code
_entity_poly.pdbx_strand_id
1 'polypeptide(L)'
;MLIVSVPEGLPMTVSISLAHGVLQMSEHDNVLVRDLSSVEEAGLLTDLCVGKTGTMTTEEMEVDSFYTQKLNIQNSRKNTLTNALLDQNIIDKIAESIIYNSSAHIEMTENSFYVPVGNGTEVSLIKWL
;
A
#
# COMPACT_ATOMS: atom_id res chain seq x y z
N MET A 1 -4.45 -15.96 58.76
CA MET A 1 -4.86 -14.74 58.04
C MET A 1 -3.67 -14.23 57.24
N LEU A 2 -3.51 -14.79 56.04
CA LEU A 2 -2.47 -14.42 55.05
C LEU A 2 -3.19 -13.72 53.90
N ILE A 3 -3.66 -12.53 54.19
CA ILE A 3 -4.26 -11.67 53.19
C ILE A 3 -3.28 -10.51 52.97
N VAL A 4 -2.93 -10.31 51.69
CA VAL A 4 -2.35 -9.08 51.17
C VAL A 4 -0.84 -8.95 51.28
N SER A 5 -0.17 -9.54 50.28
CA SER A 5 1.09 -9.03 49.78
C SER A 5 1.10 -8.97 48.25
N VAL A 6 -0.07 -8.93 47.62
CA VAL A 6 -0.13 -8.53 46.18
C VAL A 6 -0.22 -7.01 46.18
N PRO A 7 0.81 -6.28 45.69
CA PRO A 7 0.73 -4.84 45.58
C PRO A 7 -0.36 -4.52 44.54
N GLU A 8 -1.52 -4.09 45.00
CA GLU A 8 -2.68 -3.75 44.18
C GLU A 8 -2.33 -2.68 43.11
N GLY A 9 -1.26 -1.92 43.33
CA GLY A 9 -0.76 -0.92 42.40
C GLY A 9 0.00 -1.48 41.19
N LEU A 10 0.48 -2.74 41.24
CA LEU A 10 1.30 -3.28 40.15
C LEU A 10 0.54 -3.41 38.80
N PRO A 11 -0.67 -4.00 38.76
CA PRO A 11 -1.44 -4.06 37.53
C PRO A 11 -1.78 -2.65 36.97
N MET A 12 -2.08 -1.73 37.89
CA MET A 12 -2.40 -0.35 37.50
C MET A 12 -1.20 0.38 36.90
N THR A 13 -0.01 0.22 37.47
CA THR A 13 1.22 0.84 36.92
C THR A 13 1.59 0.28 35.56
N VAL A 14 1.42 -1.03 35.34
CA VAL A 14 1.64 -1.67 34.04
C VAL A 14 0.66 -1.11 33.01
N SER A 15 -0.63 -1.03 33.32
CA SER A 15 -1.65 -0.49 32.40
C SER A 15 -1.39 0.96 32.04
N ILE A 16 -0.99 1.80 33.03
CA ILE A 16 -0.64 3.21 32.78
C ILE A 16 0.61 3.32 31.88
N SER A 17 1.62 2.49 32.14
CA SER A 17 2.85 2.47 31.34
C SER A 17 2.57 2.07 29.90
N LEU A 18 1.76 1.03 29.68
CA LEU A 18 1.35 0.61 28.34
C LEU A 18 0.53 1.70 27.64
N ALA A 19 -0.43 2.32 28.32
CA ALA A 19 -1.23 3.39 27.77
C ALA A 19 -0.37 4.60 27.35
N HIS A 20 0.63 4.96 28.16
CA HIS A 20 1.58 6.03 27.82
C HIS A 20 2.43 5.65 26.60
N GLY A 21 2.91 4.40 26.52
CA GLY A 21 3.63 3.89 25.34
C GLY A 21 2.79 3.97 24.07
N VAL A 22 1.52 3.59 24.15
CA VAL A 22 0.59 3.68 23.00
C VAL A 22 0.39 5.13 22.54
N LEU A 23 0.27 6.08 23.46
CA LEU A 23 0.16 7.49 23.10
C LEU A 23 1.43 7.98 22.39
N GLN A 24 2.59 7.63 22.88
CA GLN A 24 3.88 7.99 22.24
C GLN A 24 3.99 7.39 20.83
N MET A 25 3.65 6.10 20.65
CA MET A 25 3.64 5.43 19.34
C MET A 25 2.67 6.10 18.38
N SER A 26 1.51 6.55 18.85
CA SER A 26 0.54 7.27 18.03
C SER A 26 1.03 8.65 17.59
N GLU A 27 1.65 9.41 18.52
CA GLU A 27 2.07 10.78 18.26
C GLU A 27 3.36 10.88 17.44
N HIS A 28 4.32 9.98 17.68
CA HIS A 28 5.65 10.06 17.06
C HIS A 28 5.83 9.12 15.87
N ASP A 29 5.22 7.92 15.93
CA ASP A 29 5.46 6.87 14.94
C ASP A 29 4.26 6.65 14.02
N ASN A 30 3.14 7.37 14.21
CA ASN A 30 1.88 7.19 13.48
C ASN A 30 1.33 5.75 13.56
N VAL A 31 1.58 5.04 14.66
CA VAL A 31 1.13 3.69 14.90
C VAL A 31 -0.23 3.71 15.61
N LEU A 32 -1.23 3.06 15.02
CA LEU A 32 -2.54 2.87 15.64
C LEU A 32 -2.57 1.51 16.35
N VAL A 33 -2.50 1.54 17.68
CA VAL A 33 -2.66 0.35 18.52
C VAL A 33 -4.15 0.11 18.79
N ARG A 34 -4.64 -1.07 18.43
CA ARG A 34 -6.05 -1.46 18.63
C ARG A 34 -6.27 -2.25 19.93
N ASP A 35 -5.23 -2.92 20.40
CA ASP A 35 -5.27 -3.75 21.60
C ASP A 35 -3.97 -3.57 22.38
N LEU A 36 -4.12 -3.31 23.70
CA LEU A 36 -2.98 -3.11 24.61
C LEU A 36 -2.15 -4.38 24.81
N SER A 37 -2.78 -5.57 24.76
CA SER A 37 -2.07 -6.84 24.89
C SER A 37 -1.10 -7.07 23.72
N SER A 38 -1.44 -6.59 22.54
CA SER A 38 -0.58 -6.69 21.36
C SER A 38 0.73 -5.93 21.49
N VAL A 39 0.79 -4.89 22.32
CA VAL A 39 2.03 -4.13 22.59
C VAL A 39 3.01 -4.98 23.38
N GLU A 40 2.52 -5.70 24.37
CA GLU A 40 3.32 -6.61 25.19
C GLU A 40 3.84 -7.77 24.35
N GLU A 41 2.97 -8.41 23.55
CA GLU A 41 3.34 -9.48 22.64
C GLU A 41 4.35 -9.01 21.58
N ALA A 42 4.18 -7.80 21.03
CA ALA A 42 5.11 -7.23 20.08
C ALA A 42 6.51 -7.01 20.67
N GLY A 43 6.61 -6.69 21.97
CA GLY A 43 7.88 -6.58 22.68
C GLY A 43 8.64 -7.91 22.84
N LEU A 44 7.95 -9.04 22.70
CA LEU A 44 8.51 -10.39 22.86
C LEU A 44 8.79 -11.08 21.52
N LEU A 45 8.52 -10.41 20.38
CA LEU A 45 8.73 -10.99 19.06
C LEU A 45 10.21 -11.34 18.82
N THR A 46 10.45 -12.56 18.33
CA THR A 46 11.76 -13.00 17.82
C THR A 46 11.83 -12.93 16.30
N ASP A 47 10.71 -13.12 15.63
CA ASP A 47 10.60 -13.18 14.19
C ASP A 47 9.39 -12.38 13.72
N LEU A 48 9.56 -11.54 12.68
CA LEU A 48 8.52 -10.74 12.08
C LEU A 48 8.32 -11.10 10.62
N CYS A 49 7.18 -11.70 10.29
CA CYS A 49 6.78 -12.00 8.92
C CYS A 49 5.82 -10.94 8.41
N VAL A 50 6.22 -10.20 7.38
CA VAL A 50 5.44 -9.09 6.82
C VAL A 50 5.15 -9.32 5.34
N GLY A 51 3.91 -9.06 4.92
CA GLY A 51 3.58 -8.97 3.50
C GLY A 51 4.25 -7.76 2.85
N LYS A 52 4.78 -7.90 1.64
CA LYS A 52 5.42 -6.78 0.93
C LYS A 52 4.38 -5.78 0.44
N THR A 53 3.42 -6.24 -0.37
CA THR A 53 2.48 -5.39 -1.10
C THR A 53 1.36 -4.90 -0.17
N GLY A 54 1.12 -3.61 -0.13
CA GLY A 54 0.11 -2.98 0.73
C GLY A 54 0.50 -2.83 2.20
N THR A 55 1.70 -3.35 2.61
CA THR A 55 2.22 -3.19 3.96
C THR A 55 3.54 -2.42 3.95
N MET A 56 4.52 -2.92 3.20
CA MET A 56 5.81 -2.24 3.00
C MET A 56 5.78 -1.28 1.81
N THR A 57 4.79 -1.39 0.94
CA THR A 57 4.56 -0.56 -0.24
C THR A 57 3.14 0.00 -0.23
N THR A 58 2.91 1.06 -0.99
CA THR A 58 1.62 1.76 -1.09
C THR A 58 0.56 1.04 -1.91
N GLU A 59 0.84 -0.16 -2.46
CA GLU A 59 -0.05 -0.84 -3.42
C GLU A 59 -0.23 -0.13 -4.77
N GLU A 60 0.27 1.07 -4.91
CA GLU A 60 0.24 1.79 -6.18
C GLU A 60 1.27 1.21 -7.13
N MET A 61 0.76 0.65 -8.23
CA MET A 61 1.58 0.09 -9.29
C MET A 61 1.73 1.12 -10.41
N GLU A 62 2.91 1.18 -11.01
CA GLU A 62 3.21 2.03 -12.16
C GLU A 62 4.03 1.24 -13.17
N VAL A 63 3.87 1.55 -14.46
CA VAL A 63 4.70 0.97 -15.52
C VAL A 63 6.06 1.68 -15.49
N ASP A 64 7.10 0.95 -15.11
CA ASP A 64 8.47 1.48 -15.02
C ASP A 64 9.19 1.46 -16.36
N SER A 65 9.09 0.36 -17.08
CA SER A 65 9.84 0.15 -18.31
C SER A 65 9.04 -0.63 -19.35
N PHE A 66 9.23 -0.31 -20.61
CA PHE A 66 8.59 -0.96 -21.74
C PHE A 66 9.63 -1.29 -22.82
N TYR A 67 9.60 -2.52 -23.31
CA TYR A 67 10.55 -3.04 -24.27
C TYR A 67 9.85 -3.56 -25.53
N THR A 68 10.37 -3.15 -26.69
CA THR A 68 10.06 -3.77 -27.98
C THR A 68 11.36 -4.15 -28.68
N GLN A 69 11.28 -4.91 -29.80
CA GLN A 69 12.46 -5.25 -30.59
C GLN A 69 13.28 -4.02 -31.04
N LYS A 70 12.64 -2.86 -31.16
CA LYS A 70 13.22 -1.64 -31.71
C LYS A 70 13.39 -0.53 -30.69
N LEU A 71 12.76 -0.64 -29.54
CA LEU A 71 12.67 0.45 -28.58
C LEU A 71 12.78 -0.05 -27.15
N ASN A 72 13.55 0.68 -26.36
CA ASN A 72 13.69 0.48 -24.92
C ASN A 72 13.31 1.80 -24.25
N ILE A 73 12.16 1.83 -23.58
CA ILE A 73 11.69 2.98 -22.82
C ILE A 73 11.88 2.67 -21.35
N GLN A 74 12.76 3.40 -20.69
CA GLN A 74 12.99 3.33 -19.25
C GLN A 74 12.38 4.55 -18.55
N ASN A 75 12.01 4.42 -17.28
CA ASN A 75 11.38 5.47 -16.49
C ASN A 75 10.07 6.01 -17.12
N SER A 76 9.22 5.11 -17.59
CA SER A 76 7.96 5.50 -18.24
C SER A 76 6.92 6.07 -17.28
N ARG A 77 7.23 6.18 -15.98
CA ARG A 77 6.36 6.74 -14.93
C ARG A 77 5.77 8.12 -15.26
N LYS A 78 6.45 8.91 -16.09
CA LYS A 78 6.05 10.26 -16.48
C LYS A 78 5.62 10.39 -17.93
N ASN A 79 5.75 9.32 -18.70
CA ASN A 79 5.50 9.33 -20.12
C ASN A 79 4.37 8.33 -20.41
N THR A 80 3.19 8.85 -20.61
CA THR A 80 2.14 8.12 -21.29
C THR A 80 2.64 7.65 -22.65
N LEU A 81 2.08 6.58 -23.19
CA LEU A 81 2.41 6.02 -24.51
C LEU A 81 2.44 7.03 -25.68
N THR A 82 1.92 8.22 -25.45
CA THR A 82 1.84 9.32 -26.44
C THR A 82 3.18 9.94 -26.86
N ASN A 83 4.31 9.50 -26.30
CA ASN A 83 5.60 10.04 -26.73
C ASN A 83 5.99 9.52 -28.12
N ALA A 84 6.32 10.46 -28.97
CA ALA A 84 6.64 10.48 -30.39
C ALA A 84 7.62 9.42 -30.97
N LEU A 85 7.93 8.36 -30.24
CA LEU A 85 8.89 7.32 -30.62
C LEU A 85 8.24 6.01 -31.08
N LEU A 86 6.95 5.84 -30.85
CA LEU A 86 6.20 4.66 -31.27
C LEU A 86 5.27 5.00 -32.45
N ASP A 87 5.21 4.07 -33.39
CA ASP A 87 4.22 4.13 -34.46
C ASP A 87 2.80 4.06 -33.86
N GLN A 88 1.89 4.93 -34.29
CA GLN A 88 0.51 4.98 -33.79
C GLN A 88 -0.18 3.62 -33.86
N ASN A 89 0.07 2.86 -34.90
CA ASN A 89 -0.48 1.52 -35.05
C ASN A 89 -0.02 0.54 -33.93
N ILE A 90 1.19 0.74 -33.37
CA ILE A 90 1.69 -0.06 -32.25
C ILE A 90 1.02 0.39 -30.96
N ILE A 91 0.86 1.69 -30.78
CA ILE A 91 0.17 2.27 -29.62
C ILE A 91 -1.27 1.75 -29.57
N ASP A 92 -1.99 1.81 -30.69
CA ASP A 92 -3.38 1.35 -30.78
C ASP A 92 -3.52 -0.14 -30.44
N LYS A 93 -2.60 -0.98 -30.91
CA LYS A 93 -2.59 -2.40 -30.59
C LYS A 93 -2.28 -2.68 -29.13
N ILE A 94 -1.39 -1.91 -28.51
CA ILE A 94 -1.09 -2.04 -27.09
C ILE A 94 -2.32 -1.63 -26.27
N ALA A 95 -2.94 -0.50 -26.60
CA ALA A 95 -4.14 -0.02 -25.94
C ALA A 95 -5.29 -1.03 -26.05
N GLU A 96 -5.53 -1.54 -27.26
CA GLU A 96 -6.52 -2.58 -27.52
C GLU A 96 -6.25 -3.85 -26.70
N SER A 97 -4.99 -4.30 -26.65
CA SER A 97 -4.59 -5.47 -25.86
C SER A 97 -4.81 -5.26 -24.36
N ILE A 98 -4.48 -4.09 -23.82
CA ILE A 98 -4.69 -3.76 -22.41
C ILE A 98 -6.19 -3.75 -22.08
N ILE A 99 -7.00 -3.09 -22.91
CA ILE A 99 -8.44 -2.96 -22.70
C ILE A 99 -9.13 -4.34 -22.74
N TYR A 100 -8.83 -5.18 -23.74
CA TYR A 100 -9.48 -6.49 -23.87
C TYR A 100 -9.02 -7.52 -22.85
N ASN A 101 -7.83 -7.38 -22.28
CA ASN A 101 -7.30 -8.30 -21.27
C ASN A 101 -7.44 -7.80 -19.83
N SER A 102 -8.12 -6.66 -19.62
CA SER A 102 -8.32 -6.09 -18.29
C SER A 102 -9.75 -6.32 -17.81
N SER A 103 -9.90 -6.63 -16.53
CA SER A 103 -11.17 -6.61 -15.81
C SER A 103 -11.43 -5.26 -15.15
N ALA A 104 -10.43 -4.38 -15.13
CA ALA A 104 -10.56 -3.04 -14.58
C ALA A 104 -11.46 -2.17 -15.48
N HIS A 105 -12.21 -1.29 -14.86
CA HIS A 105 -13.16 -0.39 -15.53
C HIS A 105 -12.96 1.04 -15.03
N ILE A 106 -13.53 1.98 -15.76
CA ILE A 106 -13.44 3.40 -15.42
C ILE A 106 -14.74 3.83 -14.75
N GLU A 107 -14.63 4.36 -13.53
CA GLU A 107 -15.75 4.94 -12.79
C GLU A 107 -15.65 6.46 -12.74
N MET A 108 -16.80 7.10 -12.74
CA MET A 108 -16.89 8.56 -12.55
C MET A 108 -17.08 8.86 -11.06
N THR A 109 -16.13 9.59 -10.49
CA THR A 109 -16.19 10.04 -9.11
C THR A 109 -17.19 11.20 -8.97
N GLU A 110 -17.73 11.45 -7.77
CA GLU A 110 -18.65 12.55 -7.46
C GLU A 110 -18.14 13.93 -7.93
N ASN A 111 -16.83 14.10 -8.01
CA ASN A 111 -16.18 15.32 -8.51
C ASN A 111 -16.01 15.37 -10.04
N SER A 112 -16.70 14.50 -10.78
CA SER A 112 -16.63 14.40 -12.25
C SER A 112 -15.26 14.03 -12.81
N PHE A 113 -14.41 13.37 -12.03
CA PHE A 113 -13.16 12.77 -12.49
C PHE A 113 -13.34 11.29 -12.82
N TYR A 114 -12.71 10.84 -13.90
CA TYR A 114 -12.67 9.43 -14.27
C TYR A 114 -11.50 8.75 -13.56
N VAL A 115 -11.79 7.69 -12.81
CA VAL A 115 -10.79 6.93 -12.06
C VAL A 115 -10.88 5.46 -12.45
N PRO A 116 -9.78 4.82 -12.83
CA PRO A 116 -9.78 3.40 -13.09
C PRO A 116 -9.87 2.61 -11.77
N VAL A 117 -10.76 1.64 -11.73
CA VAL A 117 -11.06 0.76 -10.59
C VAL A 117 -10.84 -0.69 -11.00
N GLY A 118 -10.12 -1.45 -10.17
CA GLY A 118 -9.83 -2.85 -10.43
C GLY A 118 -8.55 -3.31 -9.76
N ASN A 119 -7.95 -4.37 -10.30
CA ASN A 119 -6.65 -4.87 -9.83
C ASN A 119 -5.56 -3.82 -10.04
N GLY A 120 -4.68 -3.62 -9.05
CA GLY A 120 -3.61 -2.61 -9.10
C GLY A 120 -2.73 -2.69 -10.35
N THR A 121 -2.42 -3.89 -10.83
CA THR A 121 -1.65 -4.09 -12.07
C THR A 121 -2.41 -3.60 -13.31
N GLU A 122 -3.68 -3.95 -13.43
CA GLU A 122 -4.53 -3.54 -14.57
C GLU A 122 -4.81 -2.04 -14.53
N VAL A 123 -5.09 -1.49 -13.36
CA VAL A 123 -5.25 -0.05 -13.13
C VAL A 123 -3.99 0.71 -13.54
N SER A 124 -2.79 0.19 -13.24
CA SER A 124 -1.53 0.82 -13.63
C SER A 124 -1.34 0.85 -15.15
N LEU A 125 -1.74 -0.19 -15.84
CA LEU A 125 -1.69 -0.26 -17.31
C LEU A 125 -2.68 0.71 -17.96
N ILE A 126 -3.89 0.83 -17.40
CA ILE A 126 -4.88 1.80 -17.88
C ILE A 126 -4.41 3.25 -17.66
N LYS A 127 -3.80 3.55 -16.51
CA LYS A 127 -3.24 4.88 -16.22
C LYS A 127 -2.05 5.23 -17.12
N TRP A 128 -1.37 4.23 -17.66
CA TRP A 128 -0.23 4.42 -18.54
C TRP A 128 -0.62 4.69 -19.99
N LEU A 129 -1.84 4.29 -20.43
CA LEU A 129 -2.43 4.61 -21.73
C LEU A 129 -2.75 6.09 -21.87
#